data_5ca49d41a7f6d6a30441aa2ce6e2f858
#
_entry.id   5ca49d41a7f6d6a30441aa2ce6e2f858
#
_cell.length_a   1.000
_cell.length_b   1.000
_cell.length_c   1.000
_cell.angle_alpha   90.00
_cell.angle_beta   90.00
_cell.angle_gamma   90.00
#
_symmetry.space_group_name_H-M   'P 1'
#
loop_
_entity.id
_entity.type
_entity.pdbx_description
1 polymer ?
#
loop_
_entity_poly.entity_id
_entity_poly.type
_entity_poly.pdbx_seq_one_letter_code
_entity_poly.pdbx_strand_id
1 'polypeptide(L)'
;AKVSLSLHCWQADDVTGFENRGGELTGGIQTTGNYPGKARNVEELRADILKAASYIPGTHRLNLHEIYGEFGGEKVDRNEVEVKHFAGWIEWARAHGMKLDFNSTSFSHPKSGSLSLSNPDPEIREFWIEHTRRCRAIAEAMGEAQGDPCIMNLWVHDGSKDLTVNRMLYRELLRDSLDRIFEQKYDHMKDCIESKVFGIGLESYTVGSNDFYIGYGASRGKIVTL
;
A
#
# COMPACT_ATOMS: atom_id res chain seq x y z
N ALA A 1 -1.03 -21.98 17.65
CA ALA A 1 -1.30 -20.78 16.88
C ALA A 1 -1.44 -21.16 15.39
N LYS A 2 -2.48 -20.69 14.72
CA LYS A 2 -2.54 -20.79 13.26
C LYS A 2 -1.62 -19.72 12.67
N VAL A 3 -0.70 -20.13 11.82
CA VAL A 3 0.14 -19.23 11.03
C VAL A 3 -0.43 -19.22 9.61
N SER A 4 -0.73 -18.05 9.09
CA SER A 4 -1.10 -17.84 7.69
C SER A 4 0.04 -17.11 6.99
N LEU A 5 0.35 -17.52 5.77
CA LEU A 5 1.34 -16.84 4.95
C LEU A 5 0.64 -15.76 4.11
N SER A 6 1.12 -14.54 4.20
CA SER A 6 0.68 -13.46 3.34
C SER A 6 1.63 -13.38 2.13
N LEU A 7 1.09 -13.72 0.95
CA LEU A 7 1.81 -13.57 -0.31
C LEU A 7 1.66 -12.13 -0.76
N HIS A 8 2.75 -11.45 -0.98
CA HIS A 8 2.71 -10.12 -1.56
C HIS A 8 2.46 -10.21 -3.07
N CYS A 9 1.59 -9.38 -3.63
CA CYS A 9 1.25 -9.39 -5.06
C CYS A 9 2.50 -9.23 -5.96
N TRP A 10 3.52 -8.53 -5.51
CA TRP A 10 4.78 -8.37 -6.23
C TRP A 10 5.69 -9.61 -6.25
N GLN A 11 5.31 -10.69 -5.59
CA GLN A 11 5.94 -12.00 -5.83
C GLN A 11 5.54 -12.60 -7.18
N ALA A 12 4.49 -12.06 -7.78
CA ALA A 12 3.95 -12.48 -9.07
C ALA A 12 3.93 -11.36 -10.12
N ASP A 13 4.22 -10.12 -9.74
CA ASP A 13 4.26 -8.96 -10.64
C ASP A 13 5.29 -7.92 -10.17
N ASP A 14 5.46 -6.85 -10.94
CA ASP A 14 6.36 -5.73 -10.63
C ASP A 14 5.65 -4.61 -9.86
N VAL A 15 6.40 -3.81 -9.11
CA VAL A 15 5.90 -2.67 -8.34
C VAL A 15 5.23 -1.56 -9.16
N THR A 16 5.36 -1.57 -10.49
CA THR A 16 4.66 -0.65 -11.40
C THR A 16 3.24 -1.07 -11.70
N GLY A 17 2.80 -2.24 -11.28
CA GLY A 17 1.53 -2.81 -11.70
C GLY A 17 1.50 -3.11 -13.20
N PHE A 18 0.31 -3.09 -13.81
CA PHE A 18 0.14 -3.35 -15.24
C PHE A 18 0.58 -2.19 -16.14
N GLU A 19 0.69 -1.01 -15.56
CA GLU A 19 1.01 0.19 -16.32
C GLU A 19 2.52 0.35 -16.46
N ASN A 20 3.01 0.19 -17.68
CA ASN A 20 4.35 0.63 -18.04
C ASN A 20 4.33 2.14 -18.30
N ARG A 21 4.23 2.94 -17.26
CA ARG A 21 4.36 4.40 -17.34
C ARG A 21 5.83 4.74 -17.48
N GLY A 22 6.36 4.58 -18.69
CA GLY A 22 7.77 4.75 -19.00
C GLY A 22 8.40 5.97 -18.32
N GLY A 23 9.32 5.72 -17.40
CA GLY A 23 10.22 6.71 -16.84
C GLY A 23 9.70 7.60 -15.70
N GLU A 24 8.42 7.57 -15.36
CA GLU A 24 7.86 8.41 -14.28
C GLU A 24 7.75 7.69 -12.93
N LEU A 25 8.73 6.88 -12.59
CA LEU A 25 8.82 6.31 -11.27
C LEU A 25 9.34 7.36 -10.30
N THR A 26 8.44 7.85 -9.47
CA THR A 26 8.72 8.82 -8.42
C THR A 26 8.73 8.14 -7.05
N GLY A 27 9.24 8.83 -6.05
CA GLY A 27 9.20 8.33 -4.68
C GLY A 27 10.34 7.40 -4.29
N GLY A 28 11.45 7.46 -5.02
CA GLY A 28 12.67 6.75 -4.65
C GLY A 28 12.63 5.24 -4.86
N ILE A 29 11.58 4.71 -5.49
CA ILE A 29 11.51 3.32 -5.88
C ILE A 29 11.98 3.19 -7.32
N GLN A 30 13.14 2.60 -7.47
CA GLN A 30 13.63 2.11 -8.74
C GLN A 30 13.05 0.72 -8.92
N THR A 31 12.16 0.55 -9.88
CA THR A 31 11.60 -0.75 -10.13
C THR A 31 12.60 -1.70 -10.73
N THR A 32 12.39 -2.94 -10.45
CA THR A 32 13.17 -4.05 -10.98
C THR A 32 12.97 -4.25 -12.47
N GLY A 33 12.01 -3.57 -13.07
CA GLY A 33 11.81 -3.49 -14.50
C GLY A 33 10.82 -4.48 -15.09
N ASN A 34 10.56 -4.30 -16.37
CA ASN A 34 9.73 -5.19 -17.15
C ASN A 34 10.54 -6.43 -17.54
N TYR A 35 10.21 -7.58 -16.99
CA TYR A 35 10.76 -8.84 -17.43
C TYR A 35 9.79 -9.58 -18.39
N PRO A 36 10.27 -10.39 -19.31
CA PRO A 36 9.41 -11.20 -20.17
C PRO A 36 8.52 -12.12 -19.33
N GLY A 37 7.22 -12.12 -19.62
CA GLY A 37 6.27 -12.97 -18.90
C GLY A 37 5.63 -12.34 -17.65
N LYS A 38 5.96 -11.09 -17.32
CA LYS A 38 5.24 -10.34 -16.29
C LYS A 38 3.74 -10.25 -16.63
N ALA A 39 2.89 -10.31 -15.61
CA ALA A 39 1.45 -10.14 -15.76
C ALA A 39 1.10 -8.76 -16.37
N ARG A 40 0.15 -8.72 -17.29
CA ARG A 40 -0.28 -7.52 -18.02
C ARG A 40 -1.71 -7.11 -17.70
N ASN A 41 -2.43 -7.97 -17.00
CA ASN A 41 -3.82 -7.79 -16.60
C ASN A 41 -4.11 -8.61 -15.34
N VAL A 42 -5.31 -8.43 -14.80
CA VAL A 42 -5.74 -9.06 -13.55
C VAL A 42 -5.79 -10.57 -13.67
N GLU A 43 -6.22 -11.12 -14.80
CA GLU A 43 -6.33 -12.57 -15.03
C GLU A 43 -4.95 -13.23 -15.02
N GLU A 44 -3.97 -12.63 -15.70
CA GLU A 44 -2.59 -13.12 -15.70
C GLU A 44 -1.99 -13.06 -14.30
N LEU A 45 -2.20 -11.96 -13.57
CA LEU A 45 -1.72 -11.81 -12.18
C LEU A 45 -2.36 -12.86 -11.25
N ARG A 46 -3.66 -13.08 -11.35
CA ARG A 46 -4.36 -14.12 -10.58
C ARG A 46 -3.80 -15.53 -10.85
N ALA A 47 -3.50 -15.83 -12.10
CA ALA A 47 -2.87 -17.10 -12.47
C ALA A 47 -1.47 -17.25 -11.87
N ASP A 48 -0.65 -16.21 -11.92
CA ASP A 48 0.70 -16.19 -11.35
C ASP A 48 0.68 -16.31 -9.83
N ILE A 49 -0.26 -15.63 -9.15
CA ILE A 49 -0.46 -15.76 -7.70
C ILE A 49 -0.83 -17.19 -7.33
N LEU A 50 -1.77 -17.83 -8.04
CA LEU A 50 -2.13 -19.22 -7.79
C LEU A 50 -0.94 -20.15 -8.03
N LYS A 51 -0.13 -19.88 -9.05
CA LYS A 51 1.08 -20.63 -9.32
C LYS A 51 2.08 -20.48 -8.18
N ALA A 52 2.34 -19.26 -7.72
CA ALA A 52 3.22 -19.00 -6.57
C ALA A 52 2.71 -19.71 -5.30
N ALA A 53 1.41 -19.60 -5.01
CA ALA A 53 0.78 -20.28 -3.88
C ALA A 53 0.93 -21.81 -3.94
N SER A 54 0.90 -22.40 -5.14
CA SER A 54 1.02 -23.86 -5.31
C SER A 54 2.37 -24.41 -4.87
N TYR A 55 3.41 -23.59 -4.77
CA TYR A 55 4.73 -23.98 -4.30
C TYR A 55 4.90 -23.90 -2.78
N ILE A 56 3.95 -23.26 -2.10
CA ILE A 56 4.03 -22.98 -0.66
C ILE A 56 2.88 -23.69 0.04
N PRO A 57 3.14 -24.72 0.86
CA PRO A 57 2.06 -25.41 1.56
C PRO A 57 1.44 -24.53 2.65
N GLY A 58 0.14 -24.64 2.87
CA GLY A 58 -0.57 -23.98 3.96
C GLY A 58 -1.75 -23.14 3.53
N THR A 59 -2.21 -22.29 4.44
CA THR A 59 -3.30 -21.32 4.18
C THR A 59 -2.69 -19.98 3.80
N HIS A 60 -3.15 -19.41 2.69
CA HIS A 60 -2.57 -18.20 2.16
C HIS A 60 -3.49 -16.98 2.35
N ARG A 61 -2.86 -15.84 2.52
CA ARG A 61 -3.44 -14.51 2.34
C ARG A 61 -2.73 -13.86 1.17
N LEU A 62 -3.40 -12.97 0.47
CA LEU A 62 -2.80 -12.13 -0.57
C LEU A 62 -2.74 -10.71 -0.07
N ASN A 63 -1.55 -10.14 -0.01
CA ASN A 63 -1.33 -8.74 0.27
C ASN A 63 -1.36 -7.97 -1.07
N LEU A 64 -2.50 -7.36 -1.36
CA LEU A 64 -2.81 -6.71 -2.63
C LEU A 64 -2.57 -5.21 -2.54
N HIS A 65 -2.01 -4.62 -3.60
CA HIS A 65 -1.92 -3.17 -3.73
C HIS A 65 -3.10 -2.57 -4.49
N GLU A 66 -3.44 -1.34 -4.15
CA GLU A 66 -4.54 -0.60 -4.77
C GLU A 66 -4.39 -0.41 -6.28
N ILE A 67 -3.16 -0.39 -6.81
CA ILE A 67 -2.89 -0.26 -8.26
C ILE A 67 -3.45 -1.42 -9.11
N TYR A 68 -3.86 -2.51 -8.49
CA TYR A 68 -4.45 -3.68 -9.15
C TYR A 68 -5.98 -3.68 -9.15
N GLY A 69 -6.62 -2.54 -8.95
CA GLY A 69 -8.06 -2.40 -9.10
C GLY A 69 -8.56 -2.74 -10.51
N GLU A 70 -9.77 -3.25 -10.60
CA GLU A 70 -10.45 -3.56 -11.86
C GLU A 70 -11.24 -2.33 -12.32
N PHE A 71 -10.60 -1.44 -13.05
CA PHE A 71 -11.16 -0.13 -13.40
C PHE A 71 -12.02 -0.15 -14.68
N GLY A 72 -12.08 -1.28 -15.40
CA GLY A 72 -12.96 -1.43 -16.57
C GLY A 72 -12.68 -0.44 -17.73
N GLY A 73 -11.47 0.12 -17.79
CA GLY A 73 -11.09 1.15 -18.76
C GLY A 73 -11.43 2.59 -18.33
N GLU A 74 -12.02 2.78 -17.16
CA GLU A 74 -12.21 4.10 -16.55
C GLU A 74 -10.88 4.68 -16.10
N LYS A 75 -10.72 5.99 -16.26
CA LYS A 75 -9.61 6.73 -15.65
C LYS A 75 -9.98 7.07 -14.21
N VAL A 76 -9.48 6.29 -13.28
CA VAL A 76 -9.67 6.49 -11.84
C VAL A 76 -8.34 6.96 -11.25
N ASP A 77 -8.32 8.15 -10.65
CA ASP A 77 -7.14 8.61 -9.94
C ASP A 77 -7.04 7.95 -8.54
N ARG A 78 -5.86 7.99 -7.93
CA ARG A 78 -5.58 7.32 -6.65
C ARG A 78 -6.55 7.73 -5.53
N ASN A 79 -6.96 9.00 -5.49
CA ASN A 79 -7.92 9.52 -4.52
C ASN A 79 -9.40 9.30 -4.93
N GLU A 80 -9.67 8.52 -5.96
CA GLU A 80 -11.01 8.20 -6.47
C GLU A 80 -11.34 6.70 -6.41
N VAL A 81 -10.38 5.88 -5.96
CA VAL A 81 -10.60 4.43 -5.85
C VAL A 81 -11.74 4.09 -4.90
N GLU A 82 -12.51 3.05 -5.24
CA GLU A 82 -13.70 2.63 -4.50
C GLU A 82 -13.75 1.11 -4.36
N VAL A 83 -14.56 0.63 -3.42
CA VAL A 83 -14.78 -0.81 -3.17
C VAL A 83 -15.18 -1.57 -4.43
N LYS A 84 -15.99 -0.97 -5.32
CA LYS A 84 -16.44 -1.60 -6.57
C LYS A 84 -15.27 -2.07 -7.45
N HIS A 85 -14.15 -1.36 -7.41
CA HIS A 85 -12.96 -1.69 -8.20
C HIS A 85 -12.20 -2.92 -7.68
N PHE A 86 -12.60 -3.45 -6.54
CA PHE A 86 -12.00 -4.62 -5.91
C PHE A 86 -12.99 -5.77 -5.67
N ALA A 87 -14.22 -5.62 -6.13
CA ALA A 87 -15.27 -6.65 -5.98
C ALA A 87 -14.83 -7.98 -6.60
N GLY A 88 -14.24 -7.95 -7.80
CA GLY A 88 -13.74 -9.15 -8.46
C GLY A 88 -12.59 -9.82 -7.71
N TRP A 89 -11.73 -9.07 -7.01
CA TRP A 89 -10.70 -9.64 -6.15
C TRP A 89 -11.29 -10.33 -4.91
N ILE A 90 -12.32 -9.76 -4.31
CA ILE A 90 -13.03 -10.35 -3.16
C ILE A 90 -13.66 -11.69 -3.57
N GLU A 91 -14.35 -11.71 -4.71
CA GLU A 91 -14.97 -12.93 -5.22
C GLU A 91 -13.93 -14.00 -5.58
N TRP A 92 -12.87 -13.60 -6.26
CA TRP A 92 -11.78 -14.50 -6.63
C TRP A 92 -11.08 -15.10 -5.39
N ALA A 93 -10.75 -14.29 -4.41
CA ALA A 93 -10.10 -14.76 -3.18
C ALA A 93 -10.99 -15.77 -2.44
N ARG A 94 -12.29 -15.49 -2.34
CA ARG A 94 -13.26 -16.40 -1.74
C ARG A 94 -13.33 -17.74 -2.50
N ALA A 95 -13.37 -17.71 -3.84
CA ALA A 95 -13.43 -18.91 -4.67
C ALA A 95 -12.19 -19.80 -4.52
N HIS A 96 -11.04 -19.22 -4.19
CA HIS A 96 -9.76 -19.95 -4.04
C HIS A 96 -9.35 -20.19 -2.57
N GLY A 97 -10.24 -19.89 -1.61
CA GLY A 97 -9.95 -20.07 -0.19
C GLY A 97 -8.83 -19.19 0.34
N MET A 98 -8.53 -18.09 -0.36
CA MET A 98 -7.58 -17.06 0.06
C MET A 98 -8.29 -15.95 0.85
N LYS A 99 -7.53 -15.25 1.68
CA LYS A 99 -7.95 -14.01 2.32
C LYS A 99 -7.12 -12.85 1.78
N LEU A 100 -7.65 -11.64 1.86
CA LEU A 100 -7.00 -10.44 1.37
C LEU A 100 -6.48 -9.59 2.53
N ASP A 101 -5.29 -9.06 2.32
CA ASP A 101 -4.72 -7.90 2.99
C ASP A 101 -4.52 -6.80 1.94
N PHE A 102 -4.40 -5.55 2.34
CA PHE A 102 -4.43 -4.45 1.39
C PHE A 102 -3.37 -3.40 1.67
N ASN A 103 -2.87 -2.76 0.61
CA ASN A 103 -1.91 -1.67 0.70
C ASN A 103 -2.39 -0.46 -0.09
N SER A 104 -2.19 0.72 0.49
CA SER A 104 -2.15 1.96 -0.28
C SER A 104 -0.84 2.08 -1.07
N THR A 105 -0.87 2.84 -2.16
CA THR A 105 0.31 3.06 -2.99
C THR A 105 0.48 4.55 -3.24
N SER A 106 1.37 5.19 -2.49
CA SER A 106 1.62 6.63 -2.57
C SER A 106 2.81 7.03 -3.45
N PHE A 107 3.38 6.09 -4.17
CA PHE A 107 4.51 6.29 -5.10
C PHE A 107 4.09 6.05 -6.56
N SER A 108 4.98 6.33 -7.51
CA SER A 108 4.74 6.15 -8.95
C SER A 108 3.51 6.94 -9.44
N HIS A 109 3.42 8.20 -9.03
CA HIS A 109 2.35 9.10 -9.39
C HIS A 109 2.90 10.53 -9.51
N PRO A 110 2.39 11.40 -10.41
CA PRO A 110 2.90 12.77 -10.57
C PRO A 110 2.90 13.62 -9.30
N LYS A 111 1.94 13.37 -8.38
CA LYS A 111 1.87 14.05 -7.07
C LYS A 111 2.73 13.40 -5.99
N SER A 112 3.46 12.32 -6.28
CA SER A 112 4.28 11.65 -5.25
C SER A 112 5.56 12.42 -4.95
N GLY A 113 6.34 12.77 -5.96
CA GLY A 113 7.66 13.34 -5.77
C GLY A 113 8.50 12.54 -4.76
N SER A 114 9.23 13.23 -3.90
CA SER A 114 9.91 12.63 -2.75
C SER A 114 9.06 12.62 -1.47
N LEU A 115 7.93 13.32 -1.46
CA LEU A 115 7.06 13.50 -0.29
C LEU A 115 5.59 13.39 -0.70
N SER A 116 4.84 12.60 0.04
CA SER A 116 3.39 12.42 -0.11
C SER A 116 2.65 12.95 1.13
N LEU A 117 2.47 12.13 2.14
CA LEU A 117 1.76 12.47 3.38
C LEU A 117 2.50 13.47 4.27
N SER A 118 3.79 13.68 4.05
CA SER A 118 4.59 14.71 4.73
C SER A 118 4.92 15.91 3.83
N ASN A 119 4.27 16.03 2.67
CA ASN A 119 4.54 17.14 1.75
C ASN A 119 4.17 18.48 2.40
N PRO A 120 5.01 19.53 2.30
CA PRO A 120 4.65 20.87 2.76
C PRO A 120 3.43 21.47 2.06
N ASP A 121 3.17 21.08 0.80
CA ASP A 121 1.98 21.49 0.07
C ASP A 121 0.74 20.77 0.64
N PRO A 122 -0.24 21.52 1.19
CA PRO A 122 -1.43 20.94 1.74
C PRO A 122 -2.34 20.26 0.72
N GLU A 123 -2.34 20.68 -0.55
CA GLU A 123 -3.16 20.07 -1.60
C GLU A 123 -2.63 18.67 -1.95
N ILE A 124 -1.31 18.50 -1.98
CA ILE A 124 -0.68 17.20 -2.18
C ILE A 124 -0.95 16.27 -0.99
N ARG A 125 -0.83 16.79 0.25
CA ARG A 125 -1.16 15.98 1.43
C ARG A 125 -2.63 15.56 1.44
N GLU A 126 -3.56 16.46 1.13
CA GLU A 126 -4.99 16.15 1.10
C GLU A 126 -5.32 15.05 0.08
N PHE A 127 -4.71 15.10 -1.09
CA PHE A 127 -4.85 14.06 -2.10
C PHE A 127 -4.44 12.68 -1.55
N TRP A 128 -3.31 12.58 -0.86
CA TRP A 128 -2.82 11.32 -0.32
C TRP A 128 -3.54 10.87 0.96
N ILE A 129 -4.05 11.80 1.76
CA ILE A 129 -4.93 11.49 2.89
C ILE A 129 -6.22 10.86 2.38
N GLU A 130 -6.86 11.45 1.38
CA GLU A 130 -8.08 10.90 0.78
C GLU A 130 -7.82 9.53 0.13
N HIS A 131 -6.76 9.38 -0.62
CA HIS A 131 -6.33 8.08 -1.17
C HIS A 131 -6.26 7.00 -0.08
N THR A 132 -5.57 7.29 1.01
CA THR A 132 -5.39 6.32 2.09
C THR A 132 -6.70 6.03 2.83
N ARG A 133 -7.56 7.02 3.02
CA ARG A 133 -8.91 6.83 3.59
C ARG A 133 -9.75 5.89 2.74
N ARG A 134 -9.72 6.04 1.42
CA ARG A 134 -10.42 5.13 0.49
C ARG A 134 -9.86 3.73 0.52
N CYS A 135 -8.55 3.58 0.56
CA CYS A 135 -7.91 2.27 0.73
C CYS A 135 -8.35 1.58 2.02
N ARG A 136 -8.51 2.32 3.11
CA ARG A 136 -9.02 1.77 4.38
C ARG A 136 -10.48 1.33 4.29
N ALA A 137 -11.33 2.07 3.56
CA ALA A 137 -12.71 1.65 3.31
C ALA A 137 -12.78 0.38 2.45
N ILE A 138 -11.87 0.22 1.48
CA ILE A 138 -11.73 -1.00 0.68
C ILE A 138 -11.29 -2.17 1.56
N ALA A 139 -10.29 -1.96 2.42
CA ALA A 139 -9.83 -2.98 3.37
C ALA A 139 -10.93 -3.41 4.35
N GLU A 140 -11.77 -2.48 4.81
CA GLU A 140 -12.94 -2.79 5.64
C GLU A 140 -13.91 -3.73 4.90
N ALA A 141 -14.25 -3.41 3.65
CA ALA A 141 -15.13 -4.26 2.84
C ALA A 141 -14.54 -5.65 2.57
N MET A 142 -13.22 -5.74 2.35
CA MET A 142 -12.52 -7.02 2.22
C MET A 142 -12.59 -7.84 3.50
N GLY A 143 -12.35 -7.21 4.66
CA GLY A 143 -12.42 -7.86 5.97
C GLY A 143 -13.82 -8.37 6.29
N GLU A 144 -14.84 -7.55 6.05
CA GLU A 144 -16.24 -7.94 6.21
C GLU A 144 -16.59 -9.14 5.34
N ALA A 145 -16.27 -9.08 4.04
CA ALA A 145 -16.60 -10.13 3.07
C ALA A 145 -15.93 -11.48 3.37
N GLN A 146 -14.74 -11.48 3.97
CA GLN A 146 -13.97 -12.69 4.29
C GLN A 146 -14.18 -13.19 5.73
N GLY A 147 -14.91 -12.45 6.56
CA GLY A 147 -15.16 -12.81 7.97
C GLY A 147 -13.90 -12.89 8.84
N ASP A 148 -12.87 -12.14 8.46
CA ASP A 148 -11.57 -12.10 9.14
C ASP A 148 -10.91 -10.75 8.84
N PRO A 149 -10.32 -10.07 9.81
CA PRO A 149 -9.80 -8.73 9.57
C PRO A 149 -8.82 -8.66 8.40
N CYS A 150 -9.05 -7.71 7.51
CA CYS A 150 -8.07 -7.32 6.49
C CYS A 150 -6.98 -6.45 7.14
N ILE A 151 -5.72 -6.78 6.91
CA ILE A 151 -4.62 -5.92 7.34
C ILE A 151 -4.41 -4.86 6.28
N MET A 152 -4.66 -3.62 6.65
CA MET A 152 -4.39 -2.46 5.80
C MET A 152 -2.98 -1.95 6.09
N ASN A 153 -2.05 -2.24 5.19
CA ASN A 153 -0.66 -1.83 5.34
C ASN A 153 -0.44 -0.46 4.70
N LEU A 154 0.04 0.47 5.50
CA LEU A 154 0.43 1.81 5.05
C LEU A 154 1.95 1.93 5.04
N TRP A 155 2.53 1.87 3.85
CA TRP A 155 3.92 2.17 3.60
C TRP A 155 4.05 3.53 2.92
N VAL A 156 4.84 4.43 3.51
CA VAL A 156 5.02 5.80 3.02
C VAL A 156 6.46 5.95 2.54
N HIS A 157 6.63 6.31 1.27
CA HIS A 157 7.95 6.43 0.66
C HIS A 157 8.71 7.70 1.05
N ASP A 158 8.07 8.60 1.77
CA ASP A 158 8.55 9.96 2.04
C ASP A 158 9.97 10.00 2.61
N GLY A 159 10.83 10.73 1.93
CA GLY A 159 12.23 10.87 2.29
C GLY A 159 12.95 11.93 1.47
N SER A 160 14.21 12.15 1.77
CA SER A 160 15.07 13.08 1.06
C SER A 160 16.46 12.48 0.83
N LYS A 161 17.01 12.71 -0.34
CA LYS A 161 18.39 12.30 -0.66
C LYS A 161 19.40 12.97 0.27
N ASP A 162 19.13 14.22 0.61
CA ASP A 162 19.97 15.00 1.52
C ASP A 162 19.26 15.17 2.88
N LEU A 163 20.05 15.41 3.92
CA LEU A 163 19.51 15.74 5.24
C LEU A 163 18.81 17.09 5.17
N THR A 164 17.56 17.13 5.54
CA THR A 164 16.77 18.35 5.60
C THR A 164 17.16 19.21 6.79
N VAL A 165 17.11 20.53 6.66
CA VAL A 165 17.39 21.47 7.76
C VAL A 165 16.40 21.30 8.90
N ASN A 166 15.12 21.11 8.59
CA ASN A 166 14.07 20.93 9.58
C ASN A 166 13.39 19.58 9.43
N ARG A 167 14.01 18.52 9.94
CA ARG A 167 13.46 17.17 9.91
C ARG A 167 12.18 17.01 10.71
N MET A 168 11.99 17.80 11.76
CA MET A 168 10.81 17.72 12.60
C MET A 168 9.55 18.20 11.87
N LEU A 169 9.66 19.19 11.00
CA LEU A 169 8.54 19.66 10.19
C LEU A 169 7.87 18.50 9.43
N TYR A 170 8.66 17.70 8.71
CA TYR A 170 8.11 16.58 7.91
C TYR A 170 7.51 15.49 8.77
N ARG A 171 8.07 15.21 9.95
CA ARG A 171 7.51 14.28 10.92
C ARG A 171 6.20 14.80 11.53
N GLU A 172 6.10 16.09 11.78
CA GLU A 172 4.87 16.74 12.24
C GLU A 172 3.77 16.70 11.19
N LEU A 173 4.10 16.98 9.93
CA LEU A 173 3.17 16.87 8.81
C LEU A 173 2.69 15.44 8.59
N LEU A 174 3.60 14.46 8.66
CA LEU A 174 3.24 13.05 8.56
C LEU A 174 2.33 12.63 9.71
N ARG A 175 2.64 13.04 10.95
CA ARG A 175 1.81 12.77 12.12
C ARG A 175 0.39 13.33 11.96
N ASP A 176 0.28 14.59 11.52
CA ASP A 176 -1.03 15.23 11.26
C ASP A 176 -1.82 14.43 10.21
N SER A 177 -1.18 14.08 9.11
CA SER A 177 -1.81 13.29 8.05
C SER A 177 -2.28 11.91 8.55
N LEU A 178 -1.45 11.22 9.33
CA LEU A 178 -1.81 9.93 9.92
C LEU A 178 -2.94 10.04 10.94
N ASP A 179 -2.93 11.06 11.81
CA ASP A 179 -4.00 11.30 12.79
C ASP A 179 -5.34 11.51 12.06
N ARG A 180 -5.36 12.28 10.98
CA ARG A 180 -6.54 12.51 10.14
C ARG A 180 -7.00 11.26 9.39
N ILE A 181 -6.08 10.45 8.88
CA ILE A 181 -6.37 9.17 8.22
C ILE A 181 -7.03 8.20 9.19
N PHE A 182 -6.53 8.12 10.43
CA PHE A 182 -6.98 7.15 11.42
C PHE A 182 -8.13 7.63 12.31
N GLU A 183 -8.71 8.79 12.02
CA GLU A 183 -9.88 9.33 12.72
C GLU A 183 -11.09 8.39 12.60
N GLN A 184 -11.39 7.95 11.38
CA GLN A 184 -12.44 6.95 11.12
C GLN A 184 -12.03 5.59 11.67
N LYS A 185 -12.91 4.98 12.48
CA LYS A 185 -12.73 3.61 13.01
C LYS A 185 -13.44 2.60 12.11
N TYR A 186 -12.87 1.42 12.03
CA TYR A 186 -13.37 0.29 11.28
C TYR A 186 -13.30 -0.97 12.12
N ASP A 187 -14.22 -1.92 11.91
CA ASP A 187 -14.38 -3.12 12.71
C ASP A 187 -13.78 -4.38 12.05
N HIS A 188 -13.73 -4.41 10.71
CA HIS A 188 -13.30 -5.57 9.93
C HIS A 188 -11.91 -5.41 9.31
N MET A 189 -11.19 -4.36 9.65
CA MET A 189 -9.81 -4.18 9.22
C MET A 189 -8.91 -3.77 10.39
N LYS A 190 -7.61 -3.92 10.20
CA LYS A 190 -6.59 -3.44 11.14
C LYS A 190 -5.59 -2.59 10.42
N ASP A 191 -5.35 -1.40 10.94
CA ASP A 191 -4.30 -0.52 10.45
C ASP A 191 -2.92 -1.05 10.83
N CYS A 192 -2.03 -1.10 9.85
CA CYS A 192 -0.63 -1.42 10.02
C CYS A 192 0.20 -0.31 9.38
N ILE A 193 1.25 0.12 10.05
CA ILE A 193 2.18 1.13 9.53
C ILE A 193 3.53 0.46 9.34
N GLU A 194 4.02 0.48 8.13
CA GLU A 194 5.32 -0.08 7.76
C GLU A 194 6.35 1.03 7.60
N SER A 195 7.50 0.86 8.23
CA SER A 195 8.59 1.81 8.09
C SER A 195 9.31 1.65 6.76
N LYS A 196 9.73 2.78 6.18
CA LYS A 196 10.62 2.75 5.03
C LYS A 196 12.01 2.31 5.47
N VAL A 197 12.54 1.26 4.82
CA VAL A 197 13.92 0.83 5.04
C VAL A 197 14.88 1.88 4.49
N PHE A 198 15.86 2.25 5.30
CA PHE A 198 16.91 3.17 4.91
C PHE A 198 17.68 2.67 3.67
N GLY A 199 17.90 3.55 2.72
CA GLY A 199 18.65 3.25 1.49
C GLY A 199 17.82 2.71 0.32
N ILE A 200 16.53 2.39 0.51
CA ILE A 200 15.62 2.16 -0.62
C ILE A 200 15.41 3.50 -1.32
N GLY A 201 15.77 3.57 -2.60
CA GLY A 201 15.67 4.80 -3.37
C GLY A 201 16.78 5.82 -3.12
N LEU A 202 17.86 5.45 -2.44
CA LEU A 202 19.06 6.26 -2.21
C LEU A 202 18.86 7.46 -1.28
N GLU A 203 17.78 7.50 -0.48
CA GLU A 203 17.60 8.55 0.50
C GLU A 203 18.54 8.39 1.71
N SER A 204 19.07 9.51 2.18
CA SER A 204 19.78 9.60 3.45
C SER A 204 18.87 9.96 4.63
N TYR A 205 17.65 10.41 4.36
CA TYR A 205 16.64 10.74 5.34
C TYR A 205 15.30 10.13 4.97
N THR A 206 14.71 9.32 5.85
CA THR A 206 13.33 8.81 5.77
C THR A 206 12.48 9.50 6.83
N VAL A 207 11.32 10.02 6.43
CA VAL A 207 10.37 10.67 7.37
C VAL A 207 9.77 9.63 8.30
N GLY A 208 9.24 8.55 7.73
CA GLY A 208 8.64 7.42 8.43
C GLY A 208 9.67 6.34 8.79
N SER A 209 10.60 6.65 9.67
CA SER A 209 11.58 5.69 10.19
C SER A 209 10.98 4.80 11.28
N ASN A 210 11.64 3.66 11.59
CA ASN A 210 11.20 2.72 12.62
C ASN A 210 10.95 3.39 13.97
N ASP A 211 11.90 4.20 14.44
CA ASP A 211 11.80 4.91 15.71
C ASP A 211 10.58 5.82 15.76
N PHE A 212 10.31 6.55 14.68
CA PHE A 212 9.15 7.41 14.57
C PHE A 212 7.84 6.61 14.63
N TYR A 213 7.72 5.56 13.83
CA TYR A 213 6.48 4.77 13.78
C TYR A 213 6.23 3.93 15.02
N ILE A 214 7.28 3.39 15.65
CA ILE A 214 7.14 2.70 16.94
C ILE A 214 6.56 3.66 17.99
N GLY A 215 7.11 4.86 18.10
CA GLY A 215 6.60 5.89 19.02
C GLY A 215 5.17 6.32 18.68
N TYR A 216 4.89 6.56 17.39
CA TYR A 216 3.55 6.91 16.92
C TYR A 216 2.54 5.78 17.19
N GLY A 217 2.87 4.55 16.79
CA GLY A 217 1.99 3.40 16.95
C GLY A 217 1.68 3.11 18.41
N ALA A 218 2.69 3.11 19.28
CA ALA A 218 2.51 2.90 20.72
C ALA A 218 1.60 3.96 21.36
N SER A 219 1.73 5.24 20.95
CA SER A 219 0.92 6.33 21.50
C SER A 219 -0.53 6.34 21.00
N ARG A 220 -0.87 5.61 19.92
CA ARG A 220 -2.21 5.57 19.30
C ARG A 220 -2.81 4.17 19.23
N GLY A 221 -2.16 3.17 19.77
CA GLY A 221 -2.61 1.78 19.71
C GLY A 221 -2.65 1.20 18.30
N LYS A 222 -1.81 1.68 17.39
CA LYS A 222 -1.69 1.17 16.02
C LYS A 222 -0.65 0.04 15.96
N ILE A 223 -0.84 -0.88 15.04
CA ILE A 223 0.13 -1.95 14.76
C ILE A 223 1.24 -1.36 13.91
N VAL A 224 2.47 -1.67 14.28
CA VAL A 224 3.67 -1.30 13.52
C VAL A 224 4.33 -2.58 13.06
N THR A 225 4.56 -2.69 11.76
CA THR A 225 5.39 -3.75 11.18
C THR A 225 6.85 -3.29 11.13
N LEU A 226 7.75 -4.22 11.37
CA LEU A 226 9.20 -3.99 11.34
C LEU A 226 9.81 -4.64 10.10
#